data_573be2b0c772561fd193e007ce2a4ebc
#
_entry.id   573be2b0c772561fd193e007ce2a4ebc
#
_cell.length_a   1.000
_cell.length_b   1.000
_cell.length_c   1.000
_cell.angle_alpha   90.00
_cell.angle_beta   90.00
_cell.angle_gamma   90.00
#
_symmetry.space_group_name_H-M   'P 1'
#
loop_
_entity.id
_entity.type
_entity.pdbx_description
1 polymer ?
#
loop_
_entity_poly.entity_id
_entity_poly.type
_entity_poly.pdbx_seq_one_letter_code
_entity_poly.pdbx_strand_id
1 'polypeptide(L)'
;MKHKFFERRLPCRSPLFRVLRAGLVLGAVCCLVLALGSCGGQTETETASHSDLPVILVGSDNYPPFHYEDANGQPTGIDVDLAKEAFRRMGYQAMFVTIDWEDKKDLVERGEIDCIWGSFSSDGREDQYLWTEPYLYSRQVVAVRQDSDIQTLADLAGKRVAVQSTTKPEELFLAHTDPRIPRVAEVFSLQDRELIYPYLSKGYADALAAHETAILQCMSDYSLDYRILDEPLLTVGLGVAFARTDQRGLDKELSRTFEEMRADGSLEQIVGRYLDEPQRLLEVTP
;
A
#
# COMPACT_ATOMS: atom_id res chain seq x y z
N MET A 1 -20.74 29.82 41.23
CA MET A 1 -20.99 28.51 41.84
C MET A 1 -19.86 27.55 41.50
N LYS A 2 -19.14 27.09 42.51
CA LYS A 2 -17.94 26.25 42.45
C LYS A 2 -18.34 24.78 42.32
N HIS A 3 -17.74 23.98 41.42
CA HIS A 3 -17.62 22.53 41.56
C HIS A 3 -16.26 22.09 40.97
N LYS A 4 -15.42 21.81 41.83
CA LYS A 4 -14.69 20.71 42.47
C LYS A 4 -14.14 19.68 41.46
N PHE A 5 -12.81 19.79 41.28
CA PHE A 5 -11.84 18.76 40.88
C PHE A 5 -11.98 17.48 41.71
N PHE A 6 -11.88 16.32 41.07
CA PHE A 6 -11.64 15.05 41.74
C PHE A 6 -10.41 14.37 41.10
N GLU A 7 -9.26 14.61 41.72
CA GLU A 7 -8.04 13.80 41.49
C GLU A 7 -8.20 12.45 42.19
N ARG A 8 -7.93 11.36 41.51
CA ARG A 8 -7.60 10.07 42.13
C ARG A 8 -6.19 9.66 41.79
N ARG A 9 -5.32 9.73 42.79
CA ARG A 9 -3.97 9.18 42.81
C ARG A 9 -4.04 7.66 43.02
N LEU A 10 -3.25 6.91 42.26
CA LEU A 10 -2.93 5.50 42.50
C LEU A 10 -1.68 5.39 43.37
N PRO A 11 -1.59 4.46 44.31
CA PRO A 11 -0.38 4.26 45.10
C PRO A 11 0.55 3.22 44.47
N CYS A 12 1.81 3.60 44.43
CA CYS A 12 2.98 2.78 44.20
C CYS A 12 3.22 1.84 45.39
N ARG A 13 3.38 0.53 45.16
CA ARG A 13 4.02 -0.35 46.13
C ARG A 13 4.79 -1.47 45.44
N SER A 14 6.11 -1.36 45.54
CA SER A 14 7.03 -2.51 45.46
C SER A 14 7.12 -3.16 46.85
N PRO A 15 7.44 -4.46 46.97
CA PRO A 15 8.56 -4.81 47.82
C PRO A 15 9.56 -5.81 47.25
N LEU A 16 10.83 -5.51 47.56
CA LEU A 16 11.94 -6.46 47.59
C LEU A 16 11.70 -7.59 48.60
N PHE A 17 12.16 -8.81 48.31
CA PHE A 17 12.67 -9.79 49.28
C PHE A 17 13.65 -10.74 48.57
N ARG A 18 14.94 -10.61 48.82
CA ARG A 18 15.83 -11.37 49.65
C ARG A 18 16.10 -12.82 49.27
N VAL A 19 17.20 -13.03 48.69
CA VAL A 19 18.41 -13.87 48.95
C VAL A 19 18.27 -14.99 50.01
N LEU A 20 18.65 -16.25 49.67
CA LEU A 20 19.50 -17.22 50.44
C LEU A 20 19.84 -18.39 49.51
N ARG A 21 21.06 -18.61 49.14
CA ARG A 21 22.24 -19.35 49.66
C ARG A 21 22.10 -20.90 49.73
N ALA A 22 22.98 -21.51 48.98
CA ALA A 22 23.90 -22.59 49.32
C ALA A 22 23.51 -24.04 48.96
N GLY A 23 24.46 -24.74 48.35
CA GLY A 23 24.54 -26.20 48.30
C GLY A 23 25.48 -26.75 47.23
N LEU A 24 26.74 -26.86 47.57
CA LEU A 24 27.80 -27.57 46.83
C LEU A 24 27.64 -29.07 47.02
N VAL A 25 27.77 -29.90 45.98
CA VAL A 25 28.41 -31.25 46.09
C VAL A 25 29.02 -31.66 44.75
N LEU A 26 30.28 -32.06 44.83
CA LEU A 26 31.18 -32.68 43.86
C LEU A 26 30.71 -34.06 43.39
N GLY A 27 31.01 -34.41 42.16
CA GLY A 27 30.94 -35.78 41.67
C GLY A 27 31.62 -35.94 40.30
N ALA A 28 32.91 -36.14 40.30
CA ALA A 28 33.69 -36.51 39.12
C ALA A 28 33.57 -38.05 38.87
N VAL A 29 33.18 -38.44 37.66
CA VAL A 29 33.52 -39.77 37.14
C VAL A 29 33.87 -39.66 35.66
N CYS A 30 35.10 -40.04 35.38
CA CYS A 30 35.74 -40.20 34.08
C CYS A 30 35.21 -41.46 33.41
N CYS A 31 34.75 -41.38 32.17
CA CYS A 31 34.74 -42.56 31.28
C CYS A 31 35.08 -42.12 29.84
N LEU A 32 36.28 -42.44 29.46
CA LEU A 32 36.83 -42.40 28.11
C LEU A 32 36.19 -43.54 27.31
N VAL A 33 35.49 -43.22 26.21
CA VAL A 33 35.22 -44.18 25.14
C VAL A 33 35.50 -43.51 23.81
N LEU A 34 36.57 -43.94 23.19
CA LEU A 34 36.90 -43.70 21.78
C LEU A 34 35.89 -44.47 20.90
N ALA A 35 35.21 -43.78 20.02
CA ALA A 35 34.62 -44.39 18.85
C ALA A 35 34.85 -43.49 17.63
N LEU A 36 35.61 -44.06 16.72
CA LEU A 36 35.92 -43.58 15.39
C LEU A 36 34.66 -43.58 14.51
N GLY A 37 34.56 -42.59 13.65
CA GLY A 37 33.96 -42.79 12.33
C GLY A 37 32.65 -42.06 12.09
N SER A 38 32.70 -41.08 11.32
CA SER A 38 32.02 -40.92 10.02
C SER A 38 31.96 -39.43 9.65
N CYS A 39 32.82 -39.03 8.73
CA CYS A 39 32.62 -37.83 7.93
C CYS A 39 31.38 -38.01 7.06
N GLY A 40 30.25 -37.53 7.51
CA GLY A 40 29.09 -37.24 6.69
C GLY A 40 28.97 -35.73 6.63
N GLY A 41 29.47 -35.11 5.57
CA GLY A 41 29.22 -33.70 5.28
C GLY A 41 27.72 -33.53 5.06
N GLN A 42 27.00 -33.11 6.08
CA GLN A 42 25.71 -32.46 5.91
C GLN A 42 26.01 -31.03 5.47
N THR A 43 25.77 -30.79 4.20
CA THR A 43 25.54 -29.42 3.70
C THR A 43 24.29 -28.95 4.44
N GLU A 44 24.48 -28.25 5.56
CA GLU A 44 23.44 -27.43 6.15
C GLU A 44 23.13 -26.36 5.09
N THR A 45 22.03 -26.54 4.39
CA THR A 45 21.40 -25.43 3.69
C THR A 45 20.97 -24.47 4.80
N GLU A 46 21.80 -23.47 5.07
CA GLU A 46 21.39 -22.32 5.89
C GLU A 46 20.14 -21.74 5.27
N THR A 47 19.01 -22.09 5.83
CA THR A 47 17.78 -21.32 5.63
C THR A 47 18.04 -19.99 6.32
N ALA A 48 18.49 -19.00 5.56
CA ALA A 48 18.63 -17.63 6.04
C ALA A 48 17.35 -17.27 6.80
N SER A 49 17.48 -16.95 8.06
CA SER A 49 16.34 -16.51 8.85
C SER A 49 15.82 -15.21 8.21
N HIS A 50 14.53 -15.04 8.13
CA HIS A 50 13.86 -13.86 7.51
C HIS A 50 14.36 -12.51 8.07
N SER A 51 15.13 -12.53 9.17
CA SER A 51 15.70 -11.35 9.84
C SER A 51 17.01 -10.82 9.23
N ASP A 52 17.63 -11.55 8.28
CA ASP A 52 18.96 -11.21 7.76
C ASP A 52 18.94 -10.65 6.33
N LEU A 53 17.76 -10.54 5.71
CA LEU A 53 17.63 -9.99 4.36
C LEU A 53 17.76 -8.45 4.37
N PRO A 54 18.42 -7.86 3.36
CA PRO A 54 18.43 -6.42 3.20
C PRO A 54 17.00 -5.89 3.04
N VAL A 55 16.74 -4.72 3.62
CA VAL A 55 15.40 -4.10 3.65
C VAL A 55 15.25 -3.17 2.45
N ILE A 56 14.07 -3.21 1.84
CA ILE A 56 13.58 -2.20 0.89
C ILE A 56 12.47 -1.40 1.57
N LEU A 57 12.65 -0.09 1.69
CA LEU A 57 11.66 0.84 2.24
C LEU A 57 10.68 1.24 1.13
N VAL A 58 9.44 0.81 1.28
CA VAL A 58 8.35 1.05 0.32
C VAL A 58 7.47 2.19 0.82
N GLY A 59 7.46 3.32 0.12
CA GLY A 59 6.59 4.45 0.45
C GLY A 59 5.19 4.27 -0.17
N SER A 60 4.17 4.38 0.66
CA SER A 60 2.75 4.33 0.26
C SER A 60 1.90 5.20 1.17
N ASP A 61 0.74 5.66 0.71
CA ASP A 61 -0.28 6.27 1.54
C ASP A 61 -1.34 5.24 1.99
N ASN A 62 -2.24 5.62 2.89
CA ASN A 62 -3.35 4.76 3.30
C ASN A 62 -4.39 4.65 2.19
N TYR A 63 -4.49 3.49 1.55
CA TYR A 63 -5.37 3.27 0.39
C TYR A 63 -5.95 1.85 0.32
N PRO A 64 -6.96 1.50 1.12
CA PRO A 64 -7.64 0.22 1.01
C PRO A 64 -8.24 -0.01 -0.39
N PRO A 65 -8.18 -1.23 -0.95
CA PRO A 65 -7.58 -2.45 -0.42
C PRO A 65 -6.10 -2.64 -0.79
N PHE A 66 -5.39 -1.61 -1.30
CA PHE A 66 -4.02 -1.72 -1.78
C PHE A 66 -2.98 -1.67 -0.65
N HIS A 67 -3.03 -0.64 0.18
CA HIS A 67 -2.20 -0.49 1.38
C HIS A 67 -3.02 0.14 2.51
N TYR A 68 -3.07 -0.51 3.67
CA TYR A 68 -3.71 -0.01 4.89
C TYR A 68 -3.17 -0.76 6.10
N GLU A 69 -3.52 -0.33 7.30
CA GLU A 69 -3.17 -1.03 8.53
C GLU A 69 -4.31 -1.95 8.99
N ASP A 70 -3.97 -3.17 9.40
CA ASP A 70 -4.91 -4.08 10.03
C ASP A 70 -5.25 -3.64 11.48
N ALA A 71 -6.12 -4.39 12.15
CA ALA A 71 -6.53 -4.11 13.54
C ALA A 71 -5.37 -4.12 14.56
N ASN A 72 -4.20 -4.65 14.18
CA ASN A 72 -2.98 -4.70 15.01
C ASN A 72 -1.97 -3.61 14.62
N GLY A 73 -2.32 -2.72 13.68
CA GLY A 73 -1.43 -1.70 13.14
C GLY A 73 -0.36 -2.26 12.20
N GLN A 74 -0.59 -3.43 11.58
CA GLN A 74 0.35 -4.01 10.63
C GLN A 74 -0.03 -3.69 9.20
N PRO A 75 0.94 -3.29 8.34
CA PRO A 75 0.69 -3.05 6.93
C PRO A 75 0.14 -4.30 6.24
N THR A 76 -1.00 -4.15 5.56
CA THR A 76 -1.71 -5.17 4.80
C THR A 76 -2.31 -4.57 3.54
N GLY A 77 -2.78 -5.42 2.62
CA GLY A 77 -3.37 -5.03 1.36
C GLY A 77 -2.70 -5.67 0.15
N ILE A 78 -3.30 -5.46 -1.03
CA ILE A 78 -2.84 -6.05 -2.29
C ILE A 78 -1.38 -5.69 -2.56
N ASP A 79 -1.04 -4.41 -2.52
CA ASP A 79 0.30 -3.92 -2.80
C ASP A 79 1.31 -4.41 -1.75
N VAL A 80 0.88 -4.50 -0.49
CA VAL A 80 1.72 -4.99 0.62
C VAL A 80 2.09 -6.46 0.43
N ASP A 81 1.11 -7.31 0.14
CA ASP A 81 1.35 -8.74 -0.03
C ASP A 81 2.13 -9.04 -1.32
N LEU A 82 1.86 -8.29 -2.42
CA LEU A 82 2.64 -8.39 -3.65
C LEU A 82 4.10 -7.97 -3.42
N ALA A 83 4.34 -6.86 -2.74
CA ALA A 83 5.69 -6.38 -2.45
C ALA A 83 6.46 -7.35 -1.56
N LYS A 84 5.83 -7.87 -0.50
CA LYS A 84 6.44 -8.87 0.38
C LYS A 84 6.87 -10.11 -0.40
N GLU A 85 6.02 -10.65 -1.26
CA GLU A 85 6.34 -11.83 -2.06
C GLU A 85 7.40 -11.53 -3.13
N ALA A 86 7.25 -10.42 -3.88
CA ALA A 86 8.18 -10.06 -4.94
C ALA A 86 9.59 -9.80 -4.38
N PHE A 87 9.72 -8.96 -3.36
CA PHE A 87 11.02 -8.66 -2.76
C PHE A 87 11.64 -9.88 -2.06
N ARG A 88 10.83 -10.75 -1.46
CA ARG A 88 11.32 -12.02 -0.92
C ARG A 88 11.96 -12.90 -1.99
N ARG A 89 11.37 -12.99 -3.20
CA ARG A 89 11.95 -13.71 -4.34
C ARG A 89 13.28 -13.12 -4.80
N MET A 90 13.40 -11.79 -4.72
CA MET A 90 14.60 -11.05 -5.04
C MET A 90 15.67 -11.06 -3.91
N GLY A 91 15.39 -11.72 -2.78
CA GLY A 91 16.32 -11.76 -1.64
C GLY A 91 16.30 -10.52 -0.75
N TYR A 92 15.19 -9.78 -0.72
CA TYR A 92 14.97 -8.60 0.12
C TYR A 92 13.77 -8.78 1.05
N GLN A 93 13.70 -7.93 2.07
CA GLN A 93 12.54 -7.76 2.92
C GLN A 93 11.86 -6.41 2.60
N ALA A 94 10.58 -6.42 2.23
CA ALA A 94 9.81 -5.19 2.09
C ALA A 94 9.39 -4.64 3.46
N MET A 95 9.60 -3.35 3.68
CA MET A 95 9.10 -2.61 4.84
C MET A 95 8.32 -1.40 4.35
N PHE A 96 7.02 -1.34 4.68
CA PHE A 96 6.16 -0.22 4.29
C PHE A 96 6.31 0.95 5.25
N VAL A 97 6.37 2.14 4.67
CA VAL A 97 6.38 3.44 5.35
C VAL A 97 5.20 4.23 4.84
N THR A 98 4.29 4.60 5.73
CA THR A 98 3.19 5.52 5.38
C THR A 98 3.75 6.92 5.17
N ILE A 99 3.50 7.47 3.99
CA ILE A 99 4.01 8.78 3.57
C ILE A 99 2.85 9.73 3.25
N ASP A 100 3.15 11.01 3.31
CA ASP A 100 2.33 12.00 2.62
C ASP A 100 2.50 11.84 1.10
N TRP A 101 1.38 11.62 0.39
CA TRP A 101 1.43 11.34 -1.04
C TRP A 101 2.00 12.50 -1.88
N GLU A 102 1.88 13.73 -1.40
CA GLU A 102 2.47 14.89 -2.05
C GLU A 102 4.00 14.85 -2.03
N ASP A 103 4.58 14.30 -0.96
CA ASP A 103 6.03 14.25 -0.75
C ASP A 103 6.73 13.06 -1.42
N LYS A 104 5.99 12.12 -2.01
CA LYS A 104 6.51 10.85 -2.56
C LYS A 104 7.74 11.02 -3.44
N LYS A 105 7.76 12.06 -4.31
CA LYS A 105 8.87 12.30 -5.23
C LYS A 105 10.13 12.72 -4.48
N ASP A 106 9.98 13.69 -3.59
CA ASP A 106 11.10 14.20 -2.81
C ASP A 106 11.69 13.13 -1.89
N LEU A 107 10.85 12.28 -1.30
CA LEU A 107 11.27 11.19 -0.42
C LEU A 107 12.10 10.14 -1.19
N VAL A 108 11.65 9.71 -2.37
CA VAL A 108 12.40 8.72 -3.16
C VAL A 108 13.68 9.31 -3.75
N GLU A 109 13.67 10.57 -4.18
CA GLU A 109 14.86 11.25 -4.71
C GLU A 109 15.94 11.47 -3.63
N ARG A 110 15.53 11.69 -2.37
CA ARG A 110 16.46 11.81 -1.22
C ARG A 110 16.88 10.46 -0.64
N GLY A 111 16.29 9.35 -1.12
CA GLY A 111 16.59 8.01 -0.60
C GLY A 111 16.03 7.77 0.81
N GLU A 112 15.01 8.52 1.23
CA GLU A 112 14.28 8.27 2.49
C GLU A 112 13.32 7.09 2.36
N ILE A 113 12.90 6.78 1.13
CA ILE A 113 12.28 5.53 0.70
C ILE A 113 13.01 5.00 -0.53
N ASP A 114 13.03 3.68 -0.72
CA ASP A 114 13.66 3.05 -1.87
C ASP A 114 12.77 3.10 -3.12
N CYS A 115 11.46 2.98 -2.94
CA CYS A 115 10.50 3.02 -4.04
C CYS A 115 9.13 3.53 -3.56
N ILE A 116 8.31 3.96 -4.54
CA ILE A 116 6.92 4.35 -4.34
C ILE A 116 6.05 3.20 -4.86
N TRP A 117 5.21 2.62 -4.01
CA TRP A 117 4.29 1.55 -4.36
C TRP A 117 2.93 1.77 -3.69
N GLY A 118 1.99 2.36 -4.39
CA GLY A 118 0.66 2.72 -3.88
C GLY A 118 -0.30 3.00 -5.03
N SER A 119 -0.63 1.98 -5.85
CA SER A 119 -1.51 2.12 -7.00
C SER A 119 -1.08 3.27 -7.93
N PHE A 120 0.22 3.37 -8.19
CA PHE A 120 0.84 4.48 -8.91
C PHE A 120 1.04 4.13 -10.38
N SER A 121 0.68 5.04 -11.30
CA SER A 121 0.85 4.85 -12.74
C SER A 121 1.94 5.72 -13.33
N SER A 122 2.58 5.20 -14.38
CA SER A 122 3.61 5.92 -15.13
C SER A 122 3.06 6.97 -16.09
N ASP A 123 1.76 6.94 -16.42
CA ASP A 123 1.14 7.79 -17.43
C ASP A 123 1.45 9.27 -17.24
N GLY A 124 2.19 9.88 -18.18
CA GLY A 124 2.64 11.27 -18.15
C GLY A 124 3.70 11.58 -17.09
N ARG A 125 4.35 10.53 -16.53
CA ARG A 125 5.42 10.61 -15.53
C ARG A 125 6.61 9.73 -15.89
N GLU A 126 6.67 9.25 -17.12
CA GLU A 126 7.67 8.30 -17.62
C GLU A 126 9.10 8.83 -17.42
N ASP A 127 9.28 10.14 -17.58
CA ASP A 127 10.58 10.82 -17.42
C ASP A 127 10.91 11.17 -15.96
N GLN A 128 9.98 10.99 -15.02
CA GLN A 128 10.20 11.42 -13.64
C GLN A 128 10.83 10.34 -12.76
N TYR A 129 10.67 9.07 -13.12
CA TYR A 129 11.10 7.92 -12.31
C TYR A 129 11.69 6.82 -13.21
N LEU A 130 12.33 5.82 -12.60
CA LEU A 130 12.51 4.51 -13.20
C LEU A 130 11.30 3.66 -12.81
N TRP A 131 10.63 3.10 -13.80
CA TRP A 131 9.39 2.36 -13.61
C TRP A 131 9.58 0.86 -13.84
N THR A 132 8.86 0.07 -13.06
CA THR A 132 8.62 -1.33 -13.45
C THR A 132 7.63 -1.39 -14.60
N GLU A 133 7.58 -2.54 -15.30
CA GLU A 133 6.40 -2.91 -16.07
C GLU A 133 5.17 -2.98 -15.12
N PRO A 134 3.97 -2.73 -15.64
CA PRO A 134 2.77 -2.76 -14.82
C PRO A 134 2.58 -4.11 -14.12
N TYR A 135 2.38 -4.08 -12.80
CA TYR A 135 2.05 -5.28 -12.03
C TYR A 135 0.54 -5.57 -12.01
N LEU A 136 -0.29 -4.54 -12.07
CA LEU A 136 -1.76 -4.58 -12.17
C LEU A 136 -2.26 -3.50 -13.12
N TYR A 137 -3.56 -3.56 -13.44
CA TYR A 137 -4.27 -2.52 -14.17
C TYR A 137 -5.44 -2.01 -13.35
N SER A 138 -5.81 -0.75 -13.49
CA SER A 138 -6.92 -0.17 -12.73
C SER A 138 -7.65 0.89 -13.51
N ARG A 139 -8.98 0.92 -13.36
CA ARG A 139 -9.83 1.99 -13.88
C ARG A 139 -9.86 3.13 -12.88
N GLN A 140 -9.62 4.34 -13.35
CA GLN A 140 -9.90 5.58 -12.63
C GLN A 140 -11.30 6.03 -13.02
N VAL A 141 -12.18 6.17 -12.06
CA VAL A 141 -13.62 6.41 -12.31
C VAL A 141 -14.13 7.58 -11.51
N VAL A 142 -15.30 8.06 -11.89
CA VAL A 142 -16.06 9.08 -11.14
C VAL A 142 -17.19 8.39 -10.38
N ALA A 143 -17.33 8.71 -9.10
CA ALA A 143 -18.47 8.31 -8.28
C ALA A 143 -19.28 9.54 -7.86
N VAL A 144 -20.59 9.36 -7.78
CA VAL A 144 -21.57 10.35 -7.39
C VAL A 144 -22.52 9.75 -6.34
N ARG A 145 -23.29 10.58 -5.65
CA ARG A 145 -24.35 10.05 -4.77
C ARG A 145 -25.40 9.34 -5.64
N GLN A 146 -26.06 8.36 -5.07
CA GLN A 146 -27.07 7.53 -5.76
C GLN A 146 -28.23 8.38 -6.36
N ASP A 147 -28.59 9.44 -5.68
CA ASP A 147 -29.67 10.37 -6.08
C ASP A 147 -29.21 11.49 -7.04
N SER A 148 -27.94 11.48 -7.49
CA SER A 148 -27.36 12.49 -8.35
C SER A 148 -27.94 12.45 -9.77
N ASP A 149 -28.11 13.63 -10.37
CA ASP A 149 -28.51 13.84 -11.78
C ASP A 149 -27.35 13.61 -12.78
N ILE A 150 -26.11 13.48 -12.29
CA ILE A 150 -24.92 13.24 -13.11
C ILE A 150 -24.92 11.80 -13.58
N GLN A 151 -25.01 11.55 -14.90
CA GLN A 151 -25.04 10.21 -15.49
C GLN A 151 -23.78 9.91 -16.32
N THR A 152 -23.15 10.93 -16.88
CA THR A 152 -21.99 10.84 -17.78
C THR A 152 -20.90 11.81 -17.35
N LEU A 153 -19.68 11.65 -17.91
CA LEU A 153 -18.59 12.63 -17.68
C LEU A 153 -18.98 14.04 -18.14
N ALA A 154 -19.79 14.16 -19.20
CA ALA A 154 -20.24 15.48 -19.70
C ALA A 154 -21.11 16.24 -18.69
N ASP A 155 -21.86 15.54 -17.83
CA ASP A 155 -22.71 16.15 -16.80
C ASP A 155 -21.91 16.77 -15.64
N LEU A 156 -20.59 16.57 -15.62
CA LEU A 156 -19.69 17.21 -14.66
C LEU A 156 -19.48 18.70 -14.96
N ALA A 157 -19.99 19.20 -16.10
CA ALA A 157 -19.91 20.62 -16.44
C ALA A 157 -20.48 21.50 -15.33
N GLY A 158 -19.63 22.38 -14.76
CA GLY A 158 -20.02 23.28 -13.68
C GLY A 158 -20.28 22.61 -12.33
N LYS A 159 -19.95 21.35 -12.16
CA LYS A 159 -20.04 20.61 -10.88
C LYS A 159 -18.73 20.73 -10.09
N ARG A 160 -18.76 20.34 -8.81
CA ARG A 160 -17.61 20.34 -7.90
C ARG A 160 -17.10 18.90 -7.77
N VAL A 161 -15.80 18.69 -7.95
CA VAL A 161 -15.20 17.35 -7.92
C VAL A 161 -14.14 17.28 -6.83
N ALA A 162 -14.17 16.22 -6.00
CA ALA A 162 -13.14 15.93 -5.02
C ALA A 162 -12.16 14.88 -5.53
N VAL A 163 -10.88 15.13 -5.41
CA VAL A 163 -9.78 14.26 -5.81
C VAL A 163 -8.67 14.32 -4.77
N GLN A 164 -7.82 13.30 -4.73
CA GLN A 164 -6.57 13.44 -4.00
C GLN A 164 -5.56 14.25 -4.81
N SER A 165 -4.81 15.13 -4.15
CA SER A 165 -3.76 15.92 -4.76
C SER A 165 -2.64 15.06 -5.34
N THR A 166 -1.96 15.56 -6.37
CA THR A 166 -0.86 14.92 -7.10
C THR A 166 -1.21 13.56 -7.73
N THR A 167 -2.51 13.30 -7.95
CA THR A 167 -3.01 12.10 -8.63
C THR A 167 -3.39 12.37 -10.09
N LYS A 168 -3.62 11.29 -10.85
CA LYS A 168 -4.02 11.40 -12.26
C LYS A 168 -5.40 12.02 -12.45
N PRO A 169 -6.44 11.69 -11.64
CA PRO A 169 -7.71 12.41 -11.69
C PRO A 169 -7.58 13.92 -11.49
N GLU A 170 -6.78 14.36 -10.51
CA GLU A 170 -6.55 15.81 -10.31
C GLU A 170 -5.97 16.45 -11.57
N GLU A 171 -4.90 15.84 -12.13
CA GLU A 171 -4.25 16.33 -13.35
C GLU A 171 -5.26 16.49 -14.49
N LEU A 172 -6.12 15.48 -14.72
CA LEU A 172 -7.10 15.50 -15.79
C LEU A 172 -8.12 16.66 -15.64
N PHE A 173 -8.62 16.87 -14.43
CA PHE A 173 -9.57 17.95 -14.17
C PHE A 173 -8.94 19.35 -14.22
N LEU A 174 -7.68 19.49 -13.84
CA LEU A 174 -6.97 20.78 -13.86
C LEU A 174 -6.38 21.11 -15.23
N ALA A 175 -5.82 20.12 -15.95
CA ALA A 175 -5.14 20.36 -17.22
C ALA A 175 -6.10 20.54 -18.42
N HIS A 176 -7.33 20.01 -18.32
CA HIS A 176 -8.34 20.06 -19.41
C HIS A 176 -7.82 19.50 -20.74
N THR A 177 -7.01 18.46 -20.68
CA THR A 177 -6.39 17.85 -21.88
C THR A 177 -7.27 16.80 -22.54
N ASP A 178 -8.22 16.21 -21.80
CA ASP A 178 -9.18 15.23 -22.32
C ASP A 178 -10.49 15.93 -22.72
N PRO A 179 -10.88 15.92 -24.00
CA PRO A 179 -12.11 16.59 -24.46
C PRO A 179 -13.42 15.98 -23.92
N ARG A 180 -13.38 14.75 -23.37
CA ARG A 180 -14.54 14.11 -22.73
C ARG A 180 -14.84 14.74 -21.37
N ILE A 181 -13.82 15.37 -20.73
CA ILE A 181 -13.94 15.93 -19.40
C ILE A 181 -14.25 17.43 -19.52
N PRO A 182 -15.46 17.86 -19.15
CA PRO A 182 -15.84 19.27 -19.25
C PRO A 182 -15.14 20.11 -18.17
N ARG A 183 -15.23 21.44 -18.31
CA ARG A 183 -14.81 22.34 -17.23
C ARG A 183 -15.75 22.20 -16.05
N VAL A 184 -15.20 21.79 -14.91
CA VAL A 184 -15.89 21.72 -13.62
C VAL A 184 -15.89 23.11 -12.95
N ALA A 185 -16.79 23.35 -11.99
CA ALA A 185 -16.82 24.60 -11.24
C ALA A 185 -15.64 24.71 -10.28
N GLU A 186 -15.27 23.58 -9.65
CA GLU A 186 -14.23 23.54 -8.63
C GLU A 186 -13.63 22.12 -8.54
N VAL A 187 -12.33 22.03 -8.34
CA VAL A 187 -11.61 20.81 -8.01
C VAL A 187 -11.12 20.94 -6.57
N PHE A 188 -11.63 20.11 -5.67
CA PHE A 188 -11.11 19.99 -4.31
C PHE A 188 -9.95 19.00 -4.33
N SER A 189 -8.73 19.53 -4.39
CA SER A 189 -7.50 18.77 -4.27
C SER A 189 -7.19 18.54 -2.81
N LEU A 190 -7.40 17.32 -2.32
CA LEU A 190 -7.27 16.94 -0.92
C LEU A 190 -5.99 16.15 -0.71
N GLN A 191 -5.17 16.56 0.25
CA GLN A 191 -3.93 15.88 0.60
C GLN A 191 -4.23 14.48 1.13
N ASP A 192 -5.15 14.40 2.08
CA ASP A 192 -5.63 13.15 2.66
C ASP A 192 -6.72 12.55 1.77
N ARG A 193 -6.42 11.39 1.18
CA ARG A 193 -7.30 10.66 0.28
C ARG A 193 -8.64 10.30 0.91
N GLU A 194 -8.64 9.95 2.19
CA GLU A 194 -9.86 9.53 2.88
C GLU A 194 -10.91 10.64 2.91
N LEU A 195 -10.50 11.90 2.81
CA LEU A 195 -11.42 13.05 2.84
C LEU A 195 -12.27 13.18 1.56
N ILE A 196 -11.89 12.59 0.42
CA ILE A 196 -12.72 12.67 -0.79
C ILE A 196 -14.12 12.07 -0.60
N TYR A 197 -14.23 11.01 0.19
CA TYR A 197 -15.50 10.31 0.45
C TYR A 197 -16.49 11.16 1.28
N PRO A 198 -16.11 11.71 2.47
CA PRO A 198 -17.00 12.60 3.19
C PRO A 198 -17.30 13.91 2.43
N TYR A 199 -16.42 14.39 1.54
CA TYR A 199 -16.76 15.54 0.68
C TYR A 199 -17.97 15.25 -0.20
N LEU A 200 -18.05 14.05 -0.79
CA LEU A 200 -19.21 13.61 -1.56
C LEU A 200 -20.43 13.37 -0.67
N SER A 201 -20.30 12.58 0.40
CA SER A 201 -21.42 12.21 1.29
C SER A 201 -22.11 13.44 1.91
N LYS A 202 -21.32 14.45 2.26
CA LYS A 202 -21.85 15.70 2.89
C LYS A 202 -22.26 16.76 1.89
N GLY A 203 -22.11 16.50 0.58
CA GLY A 203 -22.50 17.43 -0.47
C GLY A 203 -21.57 18.64 -0.63
N TYR A 204 -20.34 18.57 -0.10
CA TYR A 204 -19.31 19.57 -0.39
C TYR A 204 -18.84 19.46 -1.84
N ALA A 205 -18.70 18.24 -2.35
CA ALA A 205 -18.49 17.93 -3.75
C ALA A 205 -19.73 17.23 -4.32
N ASP A 206 -19.93 17.36 -5.63
CA ASP A 206 -21.00 16.72 -6.39
C ASP A 206 -20.55 15.35 -6.93
N ALA A 207 -19.25 15.16 -7.10
CA ALA A 207 -18.59 13.95 -7.52
C ALA A 207 -17.24 13.77 -6.82
N LEU A 208 -16.73 12.54 -6.81
CA LEU A 208 -15.33 12.23 -6.49
C LEU A 208 -14.70 11.38 -7.60
N ALA A 209 -13.37 11.39 -7.70
CA ALA A 209 -12.66 10.53 -8.64
C ALA A 209 -11.46 9.84 -7.99
N ALA A 210 -11.37 8.52 -8.21
CA ALA A 210 -10.33 7.65 -7.67
C ALA A 210 -10.31 6.30 -8.43
N HIS A 211 -9.45 5.37 -8.00
CA HIS A 211 -9.48 3.99 -8.47
C HIS A 211 -10.80 3.30 -8.11
N GLU A 212 -11.42 2.63 -9.09
CA GLU A 212 -12.71 1.94 -8.93
C GLU A 212 -12.69 0.96 -7.75
N THR A 213 -11.64 0.14 -7.66
CA THR A 213 -11.48 -0.85 -6.59
C THR A 213 -11.50 -0.21 -5.19
N ALA A 214 -10.85 0.95 -5.02
CA ALA A 214 -10.84 1.65 -3.73
C ALA A 214 -12.18 2.30 -3.40
N ILE A 215 -12.89 2.83 -4.41
CA ILE A 215 -14.24 3.36 -4.22
C ILE A 215 -15.18 2.23 -3.77
N LEU A 216 -15.15 1.08 -4.46
CA LEU A 216 -15.97 -0.08 -4.12
C LEU A 216 -15.66 -0.61 -2.71
N GLN A 217 -14.39 -0.67 -2.32
CA GLN A 217 -13.97 -1.03 -0.97
C GLN A 217 -14.53 -0.06 0.07
N CYS A 218 -14.38 1.24 -0.14
CA CYS A 218 -14.91 2.26 0.77
C CYS A 218 -16.45 2.20 0.86
N MET A 219 -17.14 1.97 -0.25
CA MET A 219 -18.61 1.79 -0.25
C MET A 219 -19.01 0.59 0.61
N SER A 220 -18.29 -0.52 0.52
CA SER A 220 -18.53 -1.72 1.32
C SER A 220 -18.26 -1.49 2.81
N ASP A 221 -17.09 -0.93 3.15
CA ASP A 221 -16.63 -0.78 4.54
C ASP A 221 -17.52 0.18 5.35
N TYR A 222 -17.98 1.25 4.69
CA TYR A 222 -18.76 2.31 5.35
C TYR A 222 -20.25 2.30 4.97
N SER A 223 -20.71 1.29 4.22
CA SER A 223 -22.11 1.18 3.74
C SER A 223 -22.56 2.46 3.02
N LEU A 224 -21.71 2.97 2.12
CA LEU A 224 -21.99 4.17 1.35
C LEU A 224 -22.78 3.83 0.08
N ASP A 225 -23.79 4.63 -0.21
CA ASP A 225 -24.64 4.46 -1.38
C ASP A 225 -24.23 5.45 -2.49
N TYR A 226 -23.15 5.09 -3.20
CA TYR A 226 -22.67 5.83 -4.36
C TYR A 226 -22.98 5.07 -5.65
N ARG A 227 -23.00 5.79 -6.74
CA ARG A 227 -23.04 5.24 -8.09
C ARG A 227 -21.78 5.64 -8.84
N ILE A 228 -21.11 4.67 -9.42
CA ILE A 228 -19.96 4.86 -10.30
C ILE A 228 -20.51 5.10 -11.71
N LEU A 229 -19.93 6.08 -12.42
CA LEU A 229 -20.25 6.33 -13.81
C LEU A 229 -19.68 5.20 -14.69
N ASP A 230 -20.42 4.78 -15.71
CA ASP A 230 -20.02 3.67 -16.58
C ASP A 230 -18.74 3.98 -17.36
N GLU A 231 -18.61 5.23 -17.83
CA GLU A 231 -17.43 5.69 -18.56
C GLU A 231 -16.28 6.01 -17.60
N PRO A 232 -15.13 5.32 -17.72
CA PRO A 232 -13.98 5.63 -16.91
C PRO A 232 -13.28 6.93 -17.36
N LEU A 233 -12.63 7.62 -16.43
CA LEU A 233 -11.71 8.70 -16.79
C LEU A 233 -10.56 8.14 -17.63
N LEU A 234 -9.93 7.07 -17.14
CA LEU A 234 -8.88 6.33 -17.85
C LEU A 234 -8.69 4.94 -17.22
N THR A 235 -8.06 4.05 -17.97
CA THR A 235 -7.53 2.77 -17.48
C THR A 235 -6.01 2.86 -17.50
N VAL A 236 -5.35 2.54 -16.40
CA VAL A 236 -3.89 2.68 -16.24
C VAL A 236 -3.22 1.40 -15.80
N GLY A 237 -1.97 1.20 -16.23
CA GLY A 237 -1.08 0.22 -15.63
C GLY A 237 -0.50 0.76 -14.33
N LEU A 238 -0.55 -0.04 -13.28
CA LEU A 238 0.04 0.27 -11.98
C LEU A 238 1.47 -0.25 -11.91
N GLY A 239 2.42 0.62 -11.68
CA GLY A 239 3.85 0.31 -11.60
C GLY A 239 4.45 0.72 -10.26
N VAL A 240 5.67 0.25 -10.02
CA VAL A 240 6.50 0.68 -8.90
C VAL A 240 7.53 1.68 -9.43
N ALA A 241 7.66 2.82 -8.74
CA ALA A 241 8.53 3.90 -9.16
C ALA A 241 9.76 4.00 -8.25
N PHE A 242 10.95 4.07 -8.86
CA PHE A 242 12.24 4.28 -8.21
C PHE A 242 12.81 5.64 -8.61
N ALA A 243 13.73 6.17 -7.81
CA ALA A 243 14.43 7.40 -8.17
C ALA A 243 15.13 7.26 -9.54
N ARG A 244 15.12 8.32 -10.36
CA ARG A 244 15.83 8.33 -11.67
C ARG A 244 17.32 8.03 -11.55
N THR A 245 17.88 8.30 -10.39
CA THR A 245 19.31 8.10 -10.08
C THR A 245 19.62 6.73 -9.52
N ASP A 246 18.62 5.87 -9.31
CA ASP A 246 18.83 4.51 -8.80
C ASP A 246 19.58 3.66 -9.85
N GLN A 247 20.71 3.10 -9.45
CA GLN A 247 21.57 2.29 -10.34
C GLN A 247 21.55 0.81 -9.97
N ARG A 248 20.73 0.42 -8.98
CA ARG A 248 20.64 -0.98 -8.50
C ARG A 248 19.95 -1.91 -9.51
N GLY A 249 19.17 -1.35 -10.45
CA GLY A 249 18.43 -2.12 -11.44
C GLY A 249 17.21 -2.85 -10.88
N LEU A 250 16.74 -2.43 -9.71
CA LEU A 250 15.59 -3.03 -9.02
C LEU A 250 14.29 -2.92 -9.83
N ASP A 251 14.12 -1.87 -10.62
CA ASP A 251 12.99 -1.68 -11.53
C ASP A 251 12.85 -2.83 -12.53
N LYS A 252 13.98 -3.26 -13.13
CA LYS A 252 14.01 -4.35 -14.10
C LYS A 252 13.89 -5.73 -13.46
N GLU A 253 14.54 -5.90 -12.31
CA GLU A 253 14.49 -7.15 -11.58
C GLU A 253 13.08 -7.40 -11.04
N LEU A 254 12.44 -6.37 -10.47
CA LEU A 254 11.07 -6.45 -9.99
C LEU A 254 10.07 -6.70 -11.13
N SER A 255 10.27 -6.10 -12.30
CA SER A 255 9.46 -6.38 -13.50
C SER A 255 9.51 -7.86 -13.89
N ARG A 256 10.71 -8.47 -13.92
CA ARG A 256 10.86 -9.92 -14.17
C ARG A 256 10.17 -10.76 -13.10
N THR A 257 10.29 -10.35 -11.85
CA THR A 257 9.64 -11.04 -10.74
C THR A 257 8.12 -11.01 -10.86
N PHE A 258 7.54 -9.90 -11.33
CA PHE A 258 6.09 -9.85 -11.64
C PHE A 258 5.70 -10.79 -12.78
N GLU A 259 6.52 -10.93 -13.83
CA GLU A 259 6.28 -11.91 -14.89
C GLU A 259 6.29 -13.34 -14.35
N GLU A 260 7.26 -13.68 -13.48
CA GLU A 260 7.33 -14.97 -12.82
C GLU A 260 6.10 -15.23 -11.93
N MET A 261 5.66 -14.21 -11.16
CA MET A 261 4.49 -14.29 -10.29
C MET A 261 3.17 -14.42 -11.09
N ARG A 262 3.10 -13.86 -12.29
CA ARG A 262 1.98 -14.12 -13.21
C ARG A 262 2.02 -15.54 -13.73
N ALA A 263 3.18 -16.00 -14.17
CA ALA A 263 3.35 -17.33 -14.78
C ALA A 263 3.04 -18.47 -13.80
N ASP A 264 3.37 -18.33 -12.53
CA ASP A 264 3.11 -19.35 -11.50
C ASP A 264 1.78 -19.15 -10.76
N GLY A 265 1.00 -18.11 -11.09
CA GLY A 265 -0.32 -17.83 -10.53
C GLY A 265 -0.31 -17.20 -9.14
N SER A 266 0.86 -16.94 -8.54
CA SER A 266 0.94 -16.35 -7.19
C SER A 266 0.41 -14.91 -7.15
N LEU A 267 0.56 -14.14 -8.24
CA LEU A 267 0.03 -12.80 -8.34
C LEU A 267 -1.51 -12.81 -8.27
N GLU A 268 -2.17 -13.65 -9.06
CA GLU A 268 -3.63 -13.82 -9.02
C GLU A 268 -4.10 -14.32 -7.65
N GLN A 269 -3.40 -15.29 -7.07
CA GLN A 269 -3.72 -15.81 -5.74
C GLN A 269 -3.66 -14.73 -4.66
N ILE A 270 -2.68 -13.82 -4.73
CA ILE A 270 -2.57 -12.71 -3.78
C ILE A 270 -3.73 -11.74 -3.96
N VAL A 271 -4.00 -11.29 -5.18
CA VAL A 271 -5.11 -10.35 -5.49
C VAL A 271 -6.45 -10.96 -5.07
N GLY A 272 -6.66 -12.26 -5.31
CA GLY A 272 -7.87 -12.99 -4.96
C GLY A 272 -8.15 -13.15 -3.46
N ARG A 273 -7.19 -12.79 -2.58
CA ARG A 273 -7.45 -12.70 -1.12
C ARG A 273 -8.26 -11.46 -0.75
N TYR A 274 -8.21 -10.44 -1.58
CA TYR A 274 -8.81 -9.13 -1.35
C TYR A 274 -10.02 -8.85 -2.24
N LEU A 275 -10.09 -9.49 -3.41
CA LEU A 275 -11.13 -9.26 -4.42
C LEU A 275 -11.75 -10.56 -4.87
N ASP A 276 -13.09 -10.59 -4.96
CA ASP A 276 -13.83 -11.73 -5.51
C ASP A 276 -13.56 -11.92 -7.01
N GLU A 277 -13.26 -10.84 -7.74
CA GLU A 277 -12.99 -10.82 -9.17
C GLU A 277 -11.58 -10.26 -9.45
N PRO A 278 -10.49 -11.02 -9.19
CA PRO A 278 -9.12 -10.53 -9.34
C PRO A 278 -8.78 -10.12 -10.77
N GLN A 279 -9.44 -10.72 -11.79
CA GLN A 279 -9.24 -10.41 -13.22
C GLN A 279 -9.45 -8.94 -13.54
N ARG A 280 -10.26 -8.22 -12.78
CA ARG A 280 -10.46 -6.77 -12.96
C ARG A 280 -9.18 -5.95 -12.84
N LEU A 281 -8.19 -6.46 -12.08
CA LEU A 281 -6.88 -5.82 -11.92
C LEU A 281 -5.77 -6.51 -12.71
N LEU A 282 -6.00 -7.73 -13.23
CA LEU A 282 -4.98 -8.52 -13.93
C LEU A 282 -4.91 -8.23 -15.43
N GLU A 283 -6.01 -7.78 -16.00
CA GLU A 283 -6.16 -7.54 -17.43
C GLU A 283 -6.60 -6.11 -17.71
N VAL A 284 -6.18 -5.58 -18.86
CA VAL A 284 -6.74 -4.31 -19.36
C VAL A 284 -8.18 -4.58 -19.78
N THR A 285 -9.13 -4.16 -18.97
CA THR A 285 -10.54 -4.17 -19.37
C THR A 285 -10.81 -2.92 -20.21
N PRO A 286 -11.37 -3.08 -21.43
CA PRO A 286 -11.63 -1.98 -22.35
C PRO A 286 -12.57 -0.93 -21.77
#